data_5867251d822e956b84f63ebd4ecb7354
#
_entry.id   5867251d822e956b84f63ebd4ecb7354
#
_cell.length_a   1.000
_cell.length_b   1.000
_cell.length_c   1.000
_cell.angle_alpha   90.00
_cell.angle_beta   90.00
_cell.angle_gamma   90.00
#
_symmetry.space_group_name_H-M   'P 1'
#
loop_
_entity.id
_entity.type
_entity.pdbx_description
1 polymer ?
#
loop_
_entity_poly.entity_id
_entity_poly.type
_entity_poly.pdbx_seq_one_letter_code
_entity_poly.pdbx_strand_id
1 'polypeptide(L)'
;KVQEALKKYEVLKNEDAEWHFIGHLQTNKIKDVLKFADMIHSVDRLSLAEKLDQRLQQEGRSLDILVQVNTSHEESKYGVAPEEALSLVKQTARYDTLKIHGLMTIGLFTKDEVKIRKCFKVLKEINDNIVKEGIDRVDMKYLSMGMSGDYQIAIEEGANMVRIGTAIFGARNTPDAYYWPSEKTDADRAKQME
;
A
#
# COMPACT_ATOMS: atom_id res chain seq x y z
N LYS A 1 7.64 4.86 -7.70
CA LYS A 1 7.82 3.83 -8.76
C LYS A 1 9.05 2.98 -8.45
N VAL A 2 9.05 1.70 -8.82
CA VAL A 2 10.15 0.76 -8.50
C VAL A 2 11.50 1.27 -8.98
N GLN A 3 11.60 1.82 -10.19
CA GLN A 3 12.84 2.32 -10.76
C GLN A 3 13.42 3.51 -9.98
N GLU A 4 12.55 4.38 -9.48
CA GLU A 4 12.97 5.52 -8.64
C GLU A 4 13.47 5.02 -7.27
N ALA A 5 12.77 4.06 -6.67
CA ALA A 5 13.15 3.46 -5.40
C ALA A 5 14.52 2.75 -5.52
N LEU A 6 14.74 1.99 -6.58
CA LEU A 6 16.05 1.35 -6.83
C LEU A 6 17.21 2.35 -6.90
N LYS A 7 17.03 3.48 -7.60
CA LYS A 7 18.07 4.52 -7.66
C LYS A 7 18.41 5.10 -6.28
N LYS A 8 17.39 5.31 -5.44
CA LYS A 8 17.58 5.79 -4.08
C LYS A 8 18.26 4.72 -3.21
N TYR A 9 17.83 3.47 -3.34
CA TYR A 9 18.41 2.34 -2.61
C TYR A 9 19.91 2.21 -2.90
N GLU A 10 20.35 2.28 -4.15
CA GLU A 10 21.77 2.16 -4.50
C GLU A 10 22.65 3.23 -3.82
N VAL A 11 22.09 4.40 -3.56
CA VAL A 11 22.81 5.49 -2.87
C VAL A 11 22.79 5.32 -1.34
N LEU A 12 21.68 4.78 -0.80
CA LEU A 12 21.40 4.77 0.64
C LEU A 12 21.43 3.37 1.27
N LYS A 13 21.81 2.32 0.54
CA LYS A 13 21.78 0.93 1.01
C LYS A 13 22.70 0.62 2.21
N ASN A 14 23.66 1.51 2.50
CA ASN A 14 24.55 1.39 3.65
C ASN A 14 24.03 2.15 4.88
N GLU A 15 22.91 2.87 4.75
CA GLU A 15 22.26 3.52 5.88
C GLU A 15 21.46 2.50 6.69
N ASP A 16 21.37 2.72 8.00
CA ASP A 16 20.55 1.90 8.91
C ASP A 16 19.07 2.25 8.74
N ALA A 17 18.44 1.67 7.72
CA ALA A 17 17.05 1.92 7.36
C ALA A 17 16.36 0.66 6.83
N GLU A 18 15.12 0.43 7.28
CA GLU A 18 14.23 -0.55 6.68
C GLU A 18 13.53 0.06 5.44
N TRP A 19 13.52 -0.69 4.36
CA TRP A 19 12.98 -0.24 3.08
C TRP A 19 11.55 -0.77 2.86
N HIS A 20 10.58 0.12 2.95
CA HIS A 20 9.18 -0.21 2.72
C HIS A 20 8.70 0.29 1.36
N PHE A 21 8.18 -0.63 0.54
CA PHE A 21 7.59 -0.28 -0.75
C PHE A 21 6.08 -0.04 -0.60
N ILE A 22 5.64 1.19 -0.90
CA ILE A 22 4.25 1.64 -0.73
C ILE A 22 3.53 1.95 -2.05
N GLY A 23 4.24 1.94 -3.19
CA GLY A 23 3.67 2.20 -4.50
C GLY A 23 2.88 1.01 -5.05
N HIS A 24 2.00 1.24 -6.02
CA HIS A 24 1.36 0.13 -6.73
C HIS A 24 2.40 -0.77 -7.41
N LEU A 25 2.34 -2.07 -7.12
CA LEU A 25 3.30 -3.04 -7.62
C LEU A 25 2.75 -3.81 -8.83
N GLN A 26 3.36 -3.57 -9.99
CA GLN A 26 3.14 -4.39 -11.17
C GLN A 26 3.89 -5.73 -11.04
N THR A 27 3.27 -6.83 -11.47
CA THR A 27 3.84 -8.18 -11.33
C THR A 27 5.19 -8.36 -12.05
N ASN A 28 5.40 -7.68 -13.18
CA ASN A 28 6.66 -7.67 -13.92
C ASN A 28 7.81 -6.91 -13.21
N LYS A 29 7.53 -6.23 -12.10
CA LYS A 29 8.50 -5.48 -11.28
C LYS A 29 8.84 -6.17 -9.95
N ILE A 30 8.29 -7.33 -9.69
CA ILE A 30 8.52 -8.09 -8.45
C ILE A 30 10.02 -8.35 -8.24
N LYS A 31 10.74 -8.84 -9.26
CA LYS A 31 12.18 -9.08 -9.17
C LYS A 31 12.97 -7.84 -8.75
N ASP A 32 12.55 -6.67 -9.22
CA ASP A 32 13.25 -5.43 -8.93
C ASP A 32 12.93 -4.92 -7.52
N VAL A 33 11.68 -5.00 -7.06
CA VAL A 33 11.31 -4.55 -5.72
C VAL A 33 11.93 -5.45 -4.65
N LEU A 34 12.04 -6.75 -4.89
CA LEU A 34 12.64 -7.70 -3.94
C LEU A 34 14.15 -7.50 -3.73
N LYS A 35 14.83 -6.70 -4.56
CA LYS A 35 16.24 -6.35 -4.34
C LYS A 35 16.46 -5.44 -3.14
N PHE A 36 15.44 -4.69 -2.72
CA PHE A 36 15.60 -3.68 -1.71
C PHE A 36 14.49 -3.66 -0.64
N ALA A 37 13.29 -4.16 -0.95
CA ALA A 37 12.18 -4.03 -0.01
C ALA A 37 12.25 -5.08 1.11
N ASP A 38 12.20 -4.60 2.35
CA ASP A 38 12.02 -5.41 3.55
C ASP A 38 10.53 -5.65 3.80
N MET A 39 9.67 -4.70 3.40
CA MET A 39 8.22 -4.83 3.49
C MET A 39 7.53 -4.22 2.27
N ILE A 40 6.42 -4.85 1.82
CA ILE A 40 5.54 -4.30 0.77
C ILE A 40 4.16 -4.01 1.37
N HIS A 41 3.70 -2.74 1.29
CA HIS A 41 2.41 -2.31 1.83
C HIS A 41 1.25 -2.41 0.81
N SER A 42 1.54 -2.70 -0.43
CA SER A 42 0.62 -2.54 -1.56
C SER A 42 0.14 -3.86 -2.16
N VAL A 43 0.00 -4.91 -1.34
CA VAL A 43 -0.59 -6.17 -1.80
C VAL A 43 -2.10 -6.05 -1.81
N ASP A 44 -2.68 -5.92 -3.00
CA ASP A 44 -4.09 -5.58 -3.20
C ASP A 44 -4.90 -6.64 -3.99
N ARG A 45 -4.25 -7.73 -4.40
CA ARG A 45 -4.88 -8.79 -5.18
C ARG A 45 -4.14 -10.11 -5.06
N LEU A 46 -4.88 -11.21 -5.19
CA LEU A 46 -4.33 -12.56 -5.05
C LEU A 46 -3.26 -12.86 -6.10
N SER A 47 -3.45 -12.42 -7.35
CA SER A 47 -2.48 -12.64 -8.42
C SER A 47 -1.10 -12.00 -8.16
N LEU A 48 -1.05 -10.90 -7.40
CA LEU A 48 0.20 -10.30 -6.95
C LEU A 48 0.83 -11.15 -5.83
N ALA A 49 0.04 -11.55 -4.83
CA ALA A 49 0.50 -12.40 -3.73
C ALA A 49 1.08 -13.72 -4.25
N GLU A 50 0.39 -14.38 -5.18
CA GLU A 50 0.85 -15.62 -5.84
C GLU A 50 2.20 -15.43 -6.55
N LYS A 51 2.36 -14.35 -7.31
CA LYS A 51 3.61 -14.07 -8.03
C LYS A 51 4.76 -13.70 -7.09
N LEU A 52 4.47 -13.00 -5.99
CA LEU A 52 5.45 -12.74 -4.93
C LEU A 52 5.90 -14.06 -4.30
N ASP A 53 4.96 -14.92 -3.89
CA ASP A 53 5.26 -16.21 -3.28
C ASP A 53 6.11 -17.10 -4.21
N GLN A 54 5.71 -17.27 -5.48
CA GLN A 54 6.47 -18.01 -6.46
C GLN A 54 7.92 -17.53 -6.57
N ARG A 55 8.13 -16.21 -6.56
CA ARG A 55 9.46 -15.63 -6.66
C ARG A 55 10.26 -15.83 -5.38
N LEU A 56 9.66 -15.61 -4.23
CA LEU A 56 10.29 -15.78 -2.92
C LEU A 56 10.69 -17.23 -2.65
N GLN A 57 9.87 -18.21 -3.06
CA GLN A 57 10.24 -19.64 -3.02
C GLN A 57 11.50 -19.93 -3.83
N GLN A 58 11.62 -19.36 -5.04
CA GLN A 58 12.82 -19.51 -5.87
C GLN A 58 14.08 -18.89 -5.22
N GLU A 59 13.91 -17.84 -4.42
CA GLU A 59 15.00 -17.15 -3.71
C GLU A 59 15.26 -17.71 -2.31
N GLY A 60 14.45 -18.68 -1.83
CA GLY A 60 14.58 -19.29 -0.49
C GLY A 60 14.39 -18.28 0.65
N ARG A 61 13.52 -17.27 0.49
CA ARG A 61 13.29 -16.20 1.47
C ARG A 61 11.80 -15.93 1.70
N SER A 62 11.51 -15.20 2.74
CA SER A 62 10.16 -14.69 3.04
C SER A 62 10.15 -13.17 3.01
N LEU A 63 8.95 -12.58 2.98
CA LEU A 63 8.74 -11.13 2.93
C LEU A 63 7.57 -10.72 3.82
N ASP A 64 7.76 -9.62 4.53
CA ASP A 64 6.71 -8.97 5.30
C ASP A 64 5.81 -8.14 4.37
N ILE A 65 4.51 -8.27 4.54
CA ILE A 65 3.53 -7.57 3.69
C ILE A 65 2.39 -6.97 4.51
N LEU A 66 1.80 -5.89 3.95
CA LEU A 66 0.48 -5.40 4.35
C LEU A 66 -0.48 -5.57 3.17
N VAL A 67 -1.75 -5.83 3.48
CA VAL A 67 -2.81 -5.85 2.48
C VAL A 67 -3.36 -4.44 2.31
N GLN A 68 -3.34 -3.94 1.08
CA GLN A 68 -3.87 -2.62 0.75
C GLN A 68 -5.37 -2.68 0.50
N VAL A 69 -6.12 -1.85 1.22
CA VAL A 69 -7.59 -1.73 1.12
C VAL A 69 -7.97 -0.38 0.56
N ASN A 70 -8.90 -0.33 -0.40
CA ASN A 70 -9.47 0.90 -0.93
C ASN A 70 -10.66 1.36 -0.08
N THR A 71 -10.39 2.06 1.02
CA THR A 71 -11.42 2.55 1.94
C THR A 71 -12.15 3.80 1.45
N SER A 72 -11.70 4.40 0.35
CA SER A 72 -12.35 5.58 -0.25
C SER A 72 -13.46 5.22 -1.25
N HIS A 73 -13.54 3.97 -1.69
CA HIS A 73 -14.42 3.48 -2.76
C HIS A 73 -14.26 4.23 -4.10
N GLU A 74 -13.14 4.93 -4.31
CA GLU A 74 -12.84 5.55 -5.61
C GLU A 74 -12.27 4.50 -6.55
N GLU A 75 -12.92 4.27 -7.69
CA GLU A 75 -12.51 3.28 -8.71
C GLU A 75 -11.08 3.52 -9.25
N SER A 76 -10.65 4.78 -9.25
CA SER A 76 -9.30 5.17 -9.69
C SER A 76 -8.18 4.80 -8.71
N LYS A 77 -8.50 4.35 -7.48
CA LYS A 77 -7.53 4.01 -6.45
C LYS A 77 -7.30 2.52 -6.33
N TYR A 78 -6.03 2.19 -6.12
CA TYR A 78 -5.60 0.81 -5.83
C TYR A 78 -6.01 0.38 -4.43
N GLY A 79 -6.15 -0.92 -4.27
CA GLY A 79 -6.55 -1.56 -3.03
C GLY A 79 -7.71 -2.52 -3.27
N VAL A 80 -7.76 -3.60 -2.52
CA VAL A 80 -8.91 -4.51 -2.51
C VAL A 80 -10.13 -3.80 -1.92
N ALA A 81 -11.33 -4.14 -2.38
CA ALA A 81 -12.56 -3.61 -1.79
C ALA A 81 -12.66 -4.01 -0.29
N PRO A 82 -13.21 -3.14 0.59
CA PRO A 82 -13.36 -3.44 2.01
C PRO A 82 -13.99 -4.80 2.31
N GLU A 83 -15.01 -5.16 1.54
CA GLU A 83 -15.79 -6.40 1.68
C GLU A 83 -14.97 -7.65 1.32
N GLU A 84 -13.95 -7.49 0.47
CA GLU A 84 -13.09 -8.58 -0.02
C GLU A 84 -11.79 -8.72 0.79
N ALA A 85 -11.48 -7.74 1.67
CA ALA A 85 -10.20 -7.68 2.39
C ALA A 85 -9.94 -8.94 3.23
N LEU A 86 -10.91 -9.40 4.00
CA LEU A 86 -10.82 -10.62 4.80
C LEU A 86 -10.56 -11.86 3.92
N SER A 87 -11.24 -11.95 2.78
CA SER A 87 -11.05 -13.06 1.84
C SER A 87 -9.64 -13.07 1.25
N LEU A 88 -9.13 -11.89 0.86
CA LEU A 88 -7.76 -11.74 0.35
C LEU A 88 -6.72 -12.12 1.40
N VAL A 89 -6.90 -11.69 2.67
CA VAL A 89 -6.02 -12.07 3.79
C VAL A 89 -6.02 -13.59 3.97
N LYS A 90 -7.19 -14.25 4.05
CA LYS A 90 -7.32 -15.70 4.20
C LYS A 90 -6.65 -16.49 3.06
N GLN A 91 -6.77 -16.00 1.84
CA GLN A 91 -6.15 -16.62 0.67
C GLN A 91 -4.63 -16.41 0.66
N THR A 92 -4.17 -15.20 0.97
CA THR A 92 -2.75 -14.85 1.01
C THR A 92 -2.01 -15.56 2.15
N ALA A 93 -2.67 -15.79 3.30
CA ALA A 93 -2.11 -16.53 4.44
C ALA A 93 -1.73 -17.98 4.12
N ARG A 94 -2.16 -18.55 2.98
CA ARG A 94 -1.77 -19.88 2.51
C ARG A 94 -0.35 -19.91 1.94
N TYR A 95 0.23 -18.77 1.61
CA TYR A 95 1.58 -18.67 1.05
C TYR A 95 2.60 -18.55 2.19
N ASP A 96 3.46 -19.54 2.34
CA ASP A 96 4.41 -19.62 3.47
C ASP A 96 5.50 -18.55 3.44
N THR A 97 5.78 -18.01 2.26
CA THR A 97 6.80 -16.97 2.10
C THR A 97 6.29 -15.55 2.40
N LEU A 98 4.97 -15.35 2.51
CA LEU A 98 4.35 -14.05 2.78
C LEU A 98 3.91 -13.97 4.24
N LYS A 99 4.46 -13.01 4.98
CA LYS A 99 4.10 -12.74 6.37
C LYS A 99 3.20 -11.52 6.42
N ILE A 100 1.91 -11.73 6.68
CA ILE A 100 0.93 -10.65 6.74
C ILE A 100 1.01 -9.98 8.11
N HIS A 101 1.42 -8.71 8.14
CA HIS A 101 1.58 -7.93 9.36
C HIS A 101 0.54 -6.82 9.52
N GLY A 102 -0.49 -6.77 8.72
CA GLY A 102 -1.57 -5.79 8.87
C GLY A 102 -2.14 -5.26 7.57
N LEU A 103 -2.75 -4.08 7.67
CA LEU A 103 -3.44 -3.42 6.56
C LEU A 103 -2.82 -2.05 6.24
N MET A 104 -3.03 -1.63 5.00
CA MET A 104 -2.68 -0.28 4.55
C MET A 104 -3.85 0.34 3.78
N THR A 105 -4.05 1.65 3.94
CA THR A 105 -4.88 2.45 3.03
C THR A 105 -4.24 3.80 2.74
N ILE A 106 -4.53 4.34 1.54
CA ILE A 106 -4.17 5.72 1.20
C ILE A 106 -5.26 6.69 1.70
N GLY A 107 -6.50 6.23 1.80
CA GLY A 107 -7.63 7.05 2.19
C GLY A 107 -8.10 8.00 1.08
N LEU A 108 -8.89 8.99 1.45
CA LEU A 108 -9.46 9.98 0.54
C LEU A 108 -8.60 11.25 0.49
N PHE A 109 -8.30 11.75 -0.70
CA PHE A 109 -7.59 13.02 -0.85
C PHE A 109 -8.58 14.19 -0.82
N THR A 110 -8.86 14.74 0.36
CA THR A 110 -9.80 15.82 0.61
C THR A 110 -9.39 16.63 1.83
N LYS A 111 -9.98 17.82 2.02
CA LYS A 111 -9.89 18.61 3.26
C LYS A 111 -11.04 18.32 4.24
N ASP A 112 -11.99 17.49 3.86
CA ASP A 112 -13.13 17.10 4.69
C ASP A 112 -12.68 16.03 5.70
N GLU A 113 -12.43 16.48 6.93
CA GLU A 113 -11.96 15.60 8.02
C GLU A 113 -12.93 14.47 8.33
N VAL A 114 -14.25 14.69 8.19
CA VAL A 114 -15.27 13.66 8.46
C VAL A 114 -15.11 12.51 7.47
N LYS A 115 -14.88 12.83 6.20
CA LYS A 115 -14.66 11.81 5.16
C LYS A 115 -13.32 11.09 5.34
N ILE A 116 -12.26 11.82 5.67
CA ILE A 116 -10.95 11.23 5.98
C ILE A 116 -11.09 10.23 7.13
N ARG A 117 -11.69 10.68 8.24
CA ARG A 117 -11.91 9.87 9.44
C ARG A 117 -12.71 8.59 9.15
N LYS A 118 -13.75 8.72 8.31
CA LYS A 118 -14.55 7.56 7.88
C LYS A 118 -13.67 6.50 7.18
N CYS A 119 -12.78 6.89 6.28
CA CYS A 119 -11.88 5.96 5.60
C CYS A 119 -10.98 5.20 6.60
N PHE A 120 -10.44 5.89 7.59
CA PHE A 120 -9.56 5.27 8.58
C PHE A 120 -10.32 4.36 9.54
N LYS A 121 -11.54 4.74 9.95
CA LYS A 121 -12.43 3.86 10.74
C LYS A 121 -12.75 2.57 10.03
N VAL A 122 -13.07 2.63 8.74
CA VAL A 122 -13.32 1.43 7.92
C VAL A 122 -12.11 0.48 7.97
N LEU A 123 -10.89 1.01 7.81
CA LEU A 123 -9.68 0.16 7.88
C LEU A 123 -9.52 -0.48 9.26
N LYS A 124 -9.75 0.31 10.32
CA LYS A 124 -9.67 -0.19 11.71
C LYS A 124 -10.69 -1.30 11.97
N GLU A 125 -11.93 -1.13 11.52
CA GLU A 125 -13.00 -2.13 11.67
C GLU A 125 -12.65 -3.44 10.92
N ILE A 126 -12.10 -3.34 9.70
CA ILE A 126 -11.62 -4.51 8.96
C ILE A 126 -10.51 -5.21 9.72
N ASN A 127 -9.53 -4.46 10.23
CA ASN A 127 -8.43 -5.01 11.03
C ASN A 127 -8.97 -5.78 12.25
N ASP A 128 -9.88 -5.17 13.01
CA ASP A 128 -10.43 -5.79 14.21
C ASP A 128 -11.23 -7.06 13.91
N ASN A 129 -11.91 -7.08 12.76
CA ASN A 129 -12.60 -8.27 12.28
C ASN A 129 -11.63 -9.39 11.90
N ILE A 130 -10.52 -9.06 11.21
CA ILE A 130 -9.50 -10.06 10.85
C ILE A 130 -8.83 -10.63 12.12
N VAL A 131 -8.53 -9.77 13.11
CA VAL A 131 -7.98 -10.22 14.41
C VAL A 131 -8.90 -11.22 15.09
N LYS A 132 -10.23 -10.95 15.11
CA LYS A 132 -11.22 -11.86 15.72
C LYS A 132 -11.31 -13.22 15.02
N GLU A 133 -11.03 -13.28 13.73
CA GLU A 133 -11.03 -14.52 12.96
C GLU A 133 -9.89 -15.47 13.35
N GLY A 134 -8.83 -14.97 13.99
CA GLY A 134 -7.72 -15.78 14.49
C GLY A 134 -7.02 -16.59 13.39
N ILE A 135 -6.79 -15.97 12.23
CA ILE A 135 -6.20 -16.64 11.07
C ILE A 135 -4.76 -17.01 11.38
N ASP A 136 -4.42 -18.31 11.21
CA ASP A 136 -3.07 -18.79 11.45
C ASP A 136 -2.02 -18.03 10.60
N ARG A 137 -0.87 -17.71 11.19
CA ARG A 137 0.24 -16.99 10.56
C ARG A 137 -0.07 -15.55 10.09
N VAL A 138 -1.15 -14.96 10.56
CA VAL A 138 -1.50 -13.56 10.32
C VAL A 138 -1.33 -12.77 11.61
N ASP A 139 -0.41 -11.79 11.58
CA ASP A 139 -0.16 -10.89 12.70
C ASP A 139 -0.61 -9.48 12.33
N MET A 140 -1.78 -9.08 12.78
CA MET A 140 -2.39 -7.78 12.46
C MET A 140 -1.79 -6.63 13.29
N LYS A 141 -0.46 -6.53 13.27
CA LYS A 141 0.35 -5.60 14.06
C LYS A 141 0.26 -4.16 13.55
N TYR A 142 0.20 -3.95 12.23
CA TYR A 142 0.32 -2.63 11.64
C TYR A 142 -0.97 -2.15 10.98
N LEU A 143 -1.35 -0.90 11.31
CA LEU A 143 -2.31 -0.09 10.56
C LEU A 143 -1.55 1.05 9.90
N SER A 144 -1.15 0.84 8.63
CA SER A 144 -0.43 1.82 7.83
C SER A 144 -1.45 2.74 7.15
N MET A 145 -1.73 3.88 7.75
CA MET A 145 -2.64 4.91 7.26
C MET A 145 -2.20 6.29 7.74
N GLY A 146 -2.56 7.34 7.00
CA GLY A 146 -2.13 8.71 7.26
C GLY A 146 -0.83 9.10 6.55
N MET A 147 -0.87 10.28 5.97
CA MET A 147 0.24 10.92 5.27
C MET A 147 0.41 12.36 5.78
N SER A 148 1.27 13.16 5.15
CA SER A 148 1.61 14.52 5.60
C SER A 148 0.41 15.42 5.89
N GLY A 149 -0.73 15.22 5.21
CA GLY A 149 -1.92 16.07 5.35
C GLY A 149 -2.97 15.57 6.35
N ASP A 150 -2.88 14.31 6.79
CA ASP A 150 -3.96 13.68 7.56
C ASP A 150 -3.48 12.70 8.65
N TYR A 151 -2.15 12.64 8.90
CA TYR A 151 -1.57 11.70 9.88
C TYR A 151 -2.10 11.87 11.29
N GLN A 152 -2.45 13.09 11.71
CA GLN A 152 -3.01 13.34 13.04
C GLN A 152 -4.35 12.62 13.21
N ILE A 153 -5.25 12.78 12.22
CA ILE A 153 -6.54 12.09 12.20
C ILE A 153 -6.34 10.58 12.16
N ALA A 154 -5.36 10.10 11.37
CA ALA A 154 -5.05 8.68 11.30
C ALA A 154 -4.60 8.11 12.65
N ILE A 155 -3.77 8.83 13.40
CA ILE A 155 -3.31 8.42 14.75
C ILE A 155 -4.50 8.35 15.72
N GLU A 156 -5.40 9.34 15.68
CA GLU A 156 -6.62 9.34 16.50
C GLU A 156 -7.52 8.14 16.18
N GLU A 157 -7.53 7.66 14.92
CA GLU A 157 -8.29 6.48 14.50
C GLU A 157 -7.50 5.15 14.62
N GLY A 158 -6.34 5.19 15.28
CA GLY A 158 -5.58 3.99 15.65
C GLY A 158 -4.43 3.62 14.70
N ALA A 159 -3.99 4.52 13.82
CA ALA A 159 -2.77 4.29 13.05
C ALA A 159 -1.57 4.12 13.97
N ASN A 160 -0.75 3.11 13.72
CA ASN A 160 0.53 2.92 14.37
C ASN A 160 1.71 2.94 13.38
N MET A 161 1.41 3.20 12.10
CA MET A 161 2.38 3.47 11.06
C MET A 161 1.86 4.58 10.14
N VAL A 162 2.57 5.70 10.05
CA VAL A 162 2.24 6.84 9.18
C VAL A 162 3.32 7.01 8.11
N ARG A 163 2.97 7.62 6.97
CA ARG A 163 3.87 7.78 5.82
C ARG A 163 4.09 9.25 5.51
N ILE A 164 5.09 9.85 6.14
CA ILE A 164 5.36 11.29 6.04
C ILE A 164 6.37 11.58 4.93
N GLY A 165 5.98 12.38 3.97
CA GLY A 165 6.82 12.79 2.85
C GLY A 165 7.01 14.31 2.82
N THR A 166 6.05 15.04 2.27
CA THR A 166 6.16 16.49 2.03
C THR A 166 6.33 17.32 3.30
N ALA A 167 5.85 16.85 4.45
CA ALA A 167 6.07 17.54 5.73
C ALA A 167 7.52 17.49 6.23
N ILE A 168 8.33 16.51 5.75
CA ILE A 168 9.75 16.36 6.12
C ILE A 168 10.64 16.90 4.98
N PHE A 169 10.36 16.50 3.73
CA PHE A 169 11.24 16.75 2.59
C PHE A 169 10.81 17.97 1.74
N GLY A 170 9.74 18.66 2.13
CA GLY A 170 9.18 19.78 1.35
C GLY A 170 8.32 19.34 0.16
N ALA A 171 7.84 20.33 -0.59
CA ALA A 171 7.02 20.09 -1.77
C ALA A 171 7.79 19.35 -2.87
N ARG A 172 7.09 18.50 -3.63
CA ARG A 172 7.68 17.79 -4.77
C ARG A 172 7.94 18.78 -5.91
N ASN A 173 9.08 18.64 -6.58
CA ASN A 173 9.37 19.37 -7.80
C ASN A 173 8.56 18.88 -9.01
N THR A 174 7.98 17.68 -8.91
CA THR A 174 7.17 17.04 -9.95
C THR A 174 5.68 17.18 -9.58
N PRO A 175 4.81 17.64 -10.49
CA PRO A 175 3.37 17.74 -10.22
C PRO A 175 2.76 16.40 -9.80
N ASP A 176 1.75 16.43 -8.95
CA ASP A 176 1.06 15.22 -8.48
C ASP A 176 0.46 14.40 -9.65
N ALA A 177 0.04 15.05 -10.73
CA ALA A 177 -0.42 14.41 -11.96
C ALA A 177 0.60 13.46 -12.60
N TYR A 178 1.91 13.62 -12.32
CA TYR A 178 2.94 12.68 -12.76
C TYR A 178 2.85 11.33 -12.03
N TYR A 179 2.44 11.36 -10.76
CA TYR A 179 2.32 10.15 -9.91
C TYR A 179 0.91 9.56 -9.95
N TRP A 180 -0.08 10.45 -10.08
CA TRP A 180 -1.51 10.15 -10.11
C TRP A 180 -2.09 10.77 -11.39
N PRO A 181 -1.88 10.16 -12.58
CA PRO A 181 -2.52 10.65 -13.78
C PRO A 181 -4.03 10.59 -13.54
N SER A 182 -4.66 11.77 -13.42
CA SER A 182 -6.11 11.87 -13.49
C SER A 182 -6.57 11.17 -14.77
N GLU A 183 -7.67 10.45 -14.71
CA GLU A 183 -8.29 9.90 -15.92
C GLU A 183 -8.36 11.00 -16.97
N LYS A 184 -7.91 10.68 -18.18
CA LYS A 184 -8.03 11.59 -19.32
C LYS A 184 -9.49 12.01 -19.39
N THR A 185 -9.76 13.29 -19.22
CA THR A 185 -11.11 13.82 -19.43
C THR A 185 -11.51 13.53 -20.87
N ASP A 186 -12.81 13.41 -21.13
CA ASP A 186 -13.30 13.18 -22.50
C ASP A 186 -12.79 14.25 -23.49
N ALA A 187 -12.46 15.46 -23.00
CA ALA A 187 -11.78 16.50 -23.76
C ALA A 187 -10.33 16.14 -24.19
N ASP A 188 -9.61 15.36 -23.39
CA ASP A 188 -8.25 14.89 -23.73
C ASP A 188 -8.27 13.73 -24.71
N ARG A 189 -9.34 12.92 -24.70
CA ARG A 189 -9.57 11.86 -25.70
C ARG A 189 -9.94 12.44 -27.07
N ALA A 190 -10.72 13.51 -27.10
CA ALA A 190 -11.13 14.16 -28.35
C ALA A 190 -9.93 14.78 -29.11
N LYS A 191 -8.94 15.35 -28.40
CA LYS A 191 -7.73 15.94 -29.01
C LYS A 191 -6.73 14.94 -29.59
N GLN A 192 -6.87 13.65 -29.33
CA GLN A 192 -6.01 12.59 -29.90
C GLN A 192 -6.63 11.94 -31.16
N MET A 193 -7.83 12.35 -31.55
CA MET A 193 -8.55 11.84 -32.72
C MET A 193 -8.62 12.87 -33.88
N GLU A 194 -7.99 14.05 -33.72
CA GLU A 194 -7.69 15.02 -34.78
C GLU A 194 -6.20 14.92 -35.21
#